data_156fb9816ee58698f8a57cb85ac7915c
#
_entry.id   156fb9816ee58698f8a57cb85ac7915c
#
_cell.length_a   1.000
_cell.length_b   1.000
_cell.length_c   1.000
_cell.angle_alpha   90.00
_cell.angle_beta   90.00
_cell.angle_gamma   90.00
#
_symmetry.space_group_name_H-M   'P 1'
#
loop_
_entity.id
_entity.type
_entity.pdbx_description
1 polymer ?
#
loop_
_entity_poly.entity_id
_entity_poly.type
_entity_poly.pdbx_seq_one_letter_code
_entity_poly.pdbx_strand_id
1 'polypeptide(L)'
;MQMGPDRLQTAIHHRDLFMPLSFHKMDANGDDCVVVDARNSANPVTSALARRMGDRNRGIGFNQLAVVLDCEDADARLMFWNTDGSPLDVCGSATRGAADRLMRESNSKSITLRTHRGLLTCRRTSNGNISVSMGPPLFGWSDVPLAQEMDTLVLPLDGDPAACSMGNPHCTYFVDDVTAIDIAAIGPTLETHPLFPLRTNVHFVQVIDRKHIRLRIWERWGGIPLGSGSCSCGTAVNGIRRGLLDDTVEVECDGGRVTVRWDGVGAVFLIGPVEAVFSGTVADSLLKD
;
A
#
# COMPACT_ATOMS: atom_id res chain seq x y z
N MET A 1 -21.53 -39.01 -64.54
CA MET A 1 -21.58 -39.29 -63.09
C MET A 1 -20.44 -38.49 -62.49
N GLN A 2 -20.75 -37.24 -62.07
CA GLN A 2 -19.78 -36.29 -61.54
C GLN A 2 -19.70 -36.43 -60.02
N MET A 3 -18.51 -36.73 -59.50
CA MET A 3 -18.24 -36.64 -58.06
C MET A 3 -17.76 -35.23 -57.73
N GLY A 4 -18.48 -34.57 -56.83
CA GLY A 4 -18.18 -33.23 -56.35
C GLY A 4 -17.02 -33.19 -55.36
N PRO A 5 -16.35 -32.04 -55.16
CA PRO A 5 -15.18 -31.94 -54.32
C PRO A 5 -15.55 -31.91 -52.85
N ASP A 6 -14.85 -32.71 -52.11
CA ASP A 6 -14.90 -32.84 -50.67
C ASP A 6 -14.48 -31.50 -49.99
N ARG A 7 -15.37 -30.95 -49.20
CA ARG A 7 -15.11 -29.74 -48.39
C ARG A 7 -14.34 -30.15 -47.17
N LEU A 8 -13.05 -29.99 -47.18
CA LEU A 8 -12.23 -29.91 -45.99
C LEU A 8 -12.58 -28.64 -45.21
N GLN A 9 -13.49 -28.76 -44.26
CA GLN A 9 -13.71 -27.75 -43.25
C GLN A 9 -12.49 -27.77 -42.30
N THR A 10 -11.57 -26.83 -42.56
CA THR A 10 -10.50 -26.51 -41.61
C THR A 10 -11.13 -25.90 -40.36
N ALA A 11 -11.27 -26.68 -39.33
CA ALA A 11 -11.62 -26.19 -38.01
C ALA A 11 -10.46 -25.29 -37.53
N ILE A 12 -10.61 -23.99 -37.68
CA ILE A 12 -9.77 -23.01 -37.04
C ILE A 12 -10.11 -23.12 -35.55
N HIS A 13 -9.30 -23.85 -34.80
CA HIS A 13 -9.30 -23.76 -33.36
C HIS A 13 -8.83 -22.35 -33.01
N HIS A 14 -9.76 -21.48 -32.66
CA HIS A 14 -9.46 -20.31 -31.86
C HIS A 14 -8.91 -20.81 -30.51
N ARG A 15 -7.63 -21.10 -30.48
CA ARG A 15 -6.88 -20.98 -29.25
C ARG A 15 -6.85 -19.47 -29.00
N ASP A 16 -7.76 -18.99 -28.15
CA ASP A 16 -7.55 -17.75 -27.44
C ASP A 16 -6.15 -17.83 -26.85
N LEU A 17 -5.21 -17.10 -27.42
CA LEU A 17 -3.87 -16.94 -26.88
C LEU A 17 -4.02 -16.18 -25.56
N PHE A 18 -4.40 -16.89 -24.50
CA PHE A 18 -4.28 -16.36 -23.15
C PHE A 18 -2.80 -16.03 -22.96
N MET A 19 -2.49 -14.75 -23.05
CA MET A 19 -1.14 -14.31 -22.67
C MET A 19 -0.94 -14.67 -21.19
N PRO A 20 0.13 -15.40 -20.86
CA PRO A 20 0.36 -15.83 -19.49
C PRO A 20 0.46 -14.61 -18.59
N LEU A 21 -0.34 -14.57 -17.51
CA LEU A 21 -0.33 -13.48 -16.55
C LEU A 21 0.97 -13.51 -15.74
N SER A 22 1.90 -12.65 -16.09
CA SER A 22 3.18 -12.53 -15.38
C SER A 22 3.05 -11.62 -14.16
N PHE A 23 3.82 -11.93 -13.12
CA PHE A 23 3.88 -11.15 -11.91
C PHE A 23 5.30 -10.94 -11.40
N HIS A 24 5.48 -9.91 -10.57
CA HIS A 24 6.70 -9.65 -9.81
C HIS A 24 6.35 -9.60 -8.33
N LYS A 25 7.01 -10.46 -7.54
CA LYS A 25 6.97 -10.41 -6.08
C LYS A 25 8.01 -9.40 -5.62
N MET A 26 7.58 -8.43 -4.82
CA MET A 26 8.41 -7.34 -4.31
C MET A 26 8.31 -7.30 -2.80
N ASP A 27 9.38 -6.89 -2.14
CA ASP A 27 9.39 -6.51 -0.73
C ASP A 27 9.64 -5.02 -0.59
N ALA A 28 8.93 -4.39 0.30
CA ALA A 28 9.06 -2.98 0.58
C ALA A 28 9.07 -2.73 2.10
N ASN A 29 10.17 -3.08 2.74
CA ASN A 29 10.37 -2.93 4.18
C ASN A 29 9.51 -3.90 5.01
N GLY A 30 9.50 -5.18 4.63
CA GLY A 30 8.69 -6.23 5.28
C GLY A 30 7.20 -6.22 4.89
N ASP A 31 6.80 -5.29 4.04
CA ASP A 31 5.45 -5.22 3.47
C ASP A 31 5.48 -5.73 2.03
N ASP A 32 5.22 -7.04 1.88
CA ASP A 32 5.38 -7.73 0.62
C ASP A 32 4.20 -7.51 -0.33
N CYS A 33 4.50 -7.25 -1.58
CA CYS A 33 3.48 -7.02 -2.60
C CYS A 33 3.74 -7.82 -3.88
N VAL A 34 2.70 -7.96 -4.68
CA VAL A 34 2.76 -8.49 -6.04
C VAL A 34 2.40 -7.37 -7.02
N VAL A 35 3.20 -7.23 -8.07
CA VAL A 35 2.94 -6.30 -9.16
C VAL A 35 2.64 -7.09 -10.43
N VAL A 36 1.47 -6.87 -11.01
CA VAL A 36 1.04 -7.40 -12.31
C VAL A 36 1.03 -6.27 -13.32
N ASP A 37 1.65 -6.47 -14.46
CA ASP A 37 1.62 -5.52 -15.56
C ASP A 37 0.54 -5.95 -16.58
N ALA A 38 -0.49 -5.15 -16.68
CA ALA A 38 -1.61 -5.34 -17.59
C ALA A 38 -1.74 -4.19 -18.61
N ARG A 39 -0.65 -3.43 -18.83
CA ARG A 39 -0.61 -2.43 -19.89
C ARG A 39 -0.81 -3.11 -21.26
N ASN A 40 -1.43 -2.40 -22.18
CA ASN A 40 -1.82 -2.89 -23.51
C ASN A 40 -2.80 -4.08 -23.49
N SER A 41 -3.49 -4.31 -22.37
CA SER A 41 -4.51 -5.35 -22.26
C SER A 41 -5.66 -4.91 -21.32
N ALA A 42 -6.77 -5.64 -21.36
CA ALA A 42 -7.80 -5.48 -20.34
C ALA A 42 -7.25 -5.97 -18.98
N ASN A 43 -7.64 -5.30 -17.87
CA ASN A 43 -7.24 -5.74 -16.54
C ASN A 43 -7.75 -7.17 -16.25
N PRO A 44 -6.86 -8.16 -16.11
CA PRO A 44 -7.27 -9.55 -15.89
C PRO A 44 -7.61 -9.83 -14.42
N VAL A 45 -7.27 -8.92 -13.50
CA VAL A 45 -7.39 -9.15 -12.07
C VAL A 45 -8.78 -8.75 -11.57
N THR A 46 -9.53 -9.75 -11.16
CA THR A 46 -10.81 -9.61 -10.45
C THR A 46 -10.58 -9.79 -8.93
N SER A 47 -11.55 -9.40 -8.11
CA SER A 47 -11.53 -9.68 -6.66
C SER A 47 -11.35 -11.18 -6.33
N ALA A 48 -11.97 -12.05 -7.13
CA ALA A 48 -11.83 -13.51 -6.95
C ALA A 48 -10.40 -13.98 -7.28
N LEU A 49 -9.81 -13.49 -8.38
CA LEU A 49 -8.42 -13.82 -8.73
C LEU A 49 -7.45 -13.25 -7.70
N ALA A 50 -7.61 -11.99 -7.27
CA ALA A 50 -6.77 -11.39 -6.25
C ALA A 50 -6.77 -12.20 -4.96
N ARG A 51 -7.93 -12.69 -4.51
CA ARG A 51 -8.05 -13.58 -3.34
C ARG A 51 -7.32 -14.90 -3.53
N ARG A 52 -7.45 -15.56 -4.69
CA ARG A 52 -6.73 -16.80 -4.98
C ARG A 52 -5.21 -16.60 -5.02
N MET A 53 -4.76 -15.52 -5.67
CA MET A 53 -3.34 -15.16 -5.72
C MET A 53 -2.78 -14.79 -4.35
N GLY A 54 -3.60 -14.19 -3.48
CA GLY A 54 -3.23 -13.75 -2.13
C GLY A 54 -3.06 -14.88 -1.11
N ASP A 55 -3.63 -16.06 -1.37
CA ASP A 55 -3.49 -17.23 -0.48
C ASP A 55 -2.01 -17.65 -0.39
N ARG A 56 -1.41 -17.54 0.82
CA ARG A 56 0.02 -17.84 1.02
C ARG A 56 0.36 -19.33 0.91
N ASN A 57 -0.62 -20.22 0.95
CA ASN A 57 -0.43 -21.66 0.86
C ASN A 57 -0.74 -22.25 -0.53
N ARG A 58 -1.62 -21.59 -1.28
CA ARG A 58 -2.15 -22.11 -2.55
C ARG A 58 -1.95 -21.16 -3.72
N GLY A 59 -1.66 -19.88 -3.45
CA GLY A 59 -1.38 -18.83 -4.41
C GLY A 59 0.06 -18.35 -4.36
N ILE A 60 0.26 -17.08 -4.65
CA ILE A 60 1.57 -16.41 -4.59
C ILE A 60 1.82 -15.90 -3.15
N GLY A 61 0.76 -15.47 -2.48
CA GLY A 61 0.81 -14.80 -1.18
C GLY A 61 1.37 -13.37 -1.29
N PHE A 62 0.72 -12.42 -0.65
CA PHE A 62 1.14 -11.03 -0.57
C PHE A 62 0.33 -10.31 0.52
N ASN A 63 0.75 -9.13 0.93
CA ASN A 63 -0.10 -8.22 1.69
C ASN A 63 -1.01 -7.44 0.74
N GLN A 64 -0.46 -6.89 -0.35
CA GLN A 64 -1.23 -6.21 -1.38
C GLN A 64 -0.79 -6.62 -2.79
N LEU A 65 -1.73 -6.51 -3.72
CA LEU A 65 -1.49 -6.66 -5.15
C LEU A 65 -1.68 -5.30 -5.82
N ALA A 66 -0.75 -4.92 -6.70
CA ALA A 66 -0.89 -3.79 -7.61
C ALA A 66 -1.01 -4.27 -9.05
N VAL A 67 -1.94 -3.73 -9.80
CA VAL A 67 -2.04 -3.89 -11.25
C VAL A 67 -1.68 -2.58 -11.93
N VAL A 68 -0.71 -2.65 -12.83
CA VAL A 68 -0.26 -1.55 -13.68
C VAL A 68 -1.07 -1.55 -14.96
N LEU A 69 -1.72 -0.45 -15.27
CA LEU A 69 -2.59 -0.26 -16.43
C LEU A 69 -2.13 0.95 -17.24
N ASP A 70 -2.56 1.03 -18.50
CA ASP A 70 -2.39 2.22 -19.32
C ASP A 70 -3.09 3.42 -18.69
N CYS A 71 -2.54 4.62 -18.94
CA CYS A 71 -3.06 5.88 -18.45
C CYS A 71 -2.79 6.98 -19.49
N GLU A 72 -3.76 7.87 -19.71
CA GLU A 72 -3.62 8.97 -20.67
C GLU A 72 -2.89 10.18 -20.05
N ASP A 73 -3.00 10.38 -18.75
CA ASP A 73 -2.51 11.57 -18.04
C ASP A 73 -1.39 11.28 -17.01
N ALA A 74 -0.81 10.08 -17.06
CA ALA A 74 0.32 9.65 -16.24
C ALA A 74 1.11 8.55 -16.97
N ASP A 75 2.29 8.21 -16.44
CA ASP A 75 3.10 7.13 -17.02
C ASP A 75 2.43 5.76 -16.88
N ALA A 76 1.60 5.58 -15.85
CA ALA A 76 0.72 4.42 -15.68
C ALA A 76 -0.38 4.70 -14.64
N ARG A 77 -1.43 3.85 -14.63
CA ARG A 77 -2.45 3.79 -13.59
C ARG A 77 -2.21 2.56 -12.71
N LEU A 78 -2.41 2.71 -11.40
CA LEU A 78 -2.38 1.61 -10.44
C LEU A 78 -3.76 1.34 -9.86
N MET A 79 -4.10 0.07 -9.78
CA MET A 79 -5.22 -0.44 -8.98
C MET A 79 -4.66 -1.43 -7.96
N PHE A 80 -5.27 -1.46 -6.76
CA PHE A 80 -4.77 -2.28 -5.66
C PHE A 80 -5.85 -3.20 -5.10
N TRP A 81 -5.41 -4.36 -4.60
CA TRP A 81 -6.25 -5.34 -3.90
C TRP A 81 -5.56 -5.83 -2.65
N ASN A 82 -6.36 -6.05 -1.61
CA ASN A 82 -5.97 -6.81 -0.42
C ASN A 82 -5.99 -8.32 -0.71
N THR A 83 -5.44 -9.11 0.19
CA THR A 83 -5.43 -10.58 0.12
C THR A 83 -6.82 -11.21 0.10
N ASP A 84 -7.83 -10.56 0.67
CA ASP A 84 -9.22 -11.01 0.66
C ASP A 84 -9.96 -10.66 -0.65
N GLY A 85 -9.27 -10.01 -1.60
CA GLY A 85 -9.80 -9.55 -2.87
C GLY A 85 -10.60 -8.25 -2.79
N SER A 86 -10.66 -7.59 -1.65
CA SER A 86 -11.23 -6.25 -1.56
C SER A 86 -10.32 -5.21 -2.21
N PRO A 87 -10.87 -4.21 -2.94
CA PRO A 87 -10.07 -3.12 -3.48
C PRO A 87 -9.60 -2.20 -2.37
N LEU A 88 -8.46 -1.52 -2.61
CA LEU A 88 -8.02 -0.42 -1.76
C LEU A 88 -7.52 0.75 -2.60
N ASP A 89 -7.58 1.96 -2.03
CA ASP A 89 -7.33 3.21 -2.75
C ASP A 89 -5.85 3.60 -2.77
N VAL A 90 -5.08 3.11 -1.80
CA VAL A 90 -3.67 3.46 -1.63
C VAL A 90 -2.88 2.31 -1.00
N CYS A 91 -1.68 2.08 -1.52
CA CYS A 91 -0.67 1.22 -0.92
C CYS A 91 0.72 1.79 -1.23
N GLY A 92 1.39 2.34 -0.23
CA GLY A 92 2.71 2.96 -0.39
C GLY A 92 3.79 1.96 -0.81
N SER A 93 3.74 0.75 -0.29
CA SER A 93 4.70 -0.33 -0.58
C SER A 93 4.53 -0.84 -2.01
N ALA A 94 3.31 -1.20 -2.41
CA ALA A 94 3.04 -1.64 -3.78
C ALA A 94 3.27 -0.52 -4.81
N THR A 95 3.02 0.75 -4.46
CA THR A 95 3.35 1.90 -5.31
C THR A 95 4.87 2.02 -5.50
N ARG A 96 5.69 1.86 -4.43
CA ARG A 96 7.16 1.85 -4.56
C ARG A 96 7.63 0.70 -5.46
N GLY A 97 7.07 -0.50 -5.29
CA GLY A 97 7.39 -1.68 -6.11
C GLY A 97 7.09 -1.46 -7.60
N ALA A 98 5.88 -0.98 -7.91
CA ALA A 98 5.50 -0.66 -9.28
C ALA A 98 6.37 0.48 -9.86
N ALA A 99 6.63 1.53 -9.08
CA ALA A 99 7.47 2.65 -9.49
C ALA A 99 8.92 2.23 -9.78
N ASP A 100 9.54 1.42 -8.92
CA ASP A 100 10.90 0.91 -9.14
C ASP A 100 10.99 0.14 -10.46
N ARG A 101 10.03 -0.76 -10.70
CA ARG A 101 9.97 -1.55 -11.92
C ARG A 101 9.82 -0.68 -13.16
N LEU A 102 8.86 0.23 -13.19
CA LEU A 102 8.59 1.10 -14.33
C LEU A 102 9.75 2.07 -14.60
N MET A 103 10.40 2.61 -13.56
CA MET A 103 11.59 3.44 -13.71
C MET A 103 12.80 2.67 -14.25
N ARG A 104 12.96 1.38 -13.90
CA ARG A 104 14.01 0.53 -14.49
C ARG A 104 13.73 0.25 -15.96
N GLU A 105 12.48 -0.06 -16.31
CA GLU A 105 12.06 -0.34 -17.68
C GLU A 105 12.26 0.87 -18.59
N SER A 106 11.84 2.07 -18.15
CA SER A 106 11.95 3.31 -18.94
C SER A 106 13.33 3.99 -18.83
N ASN A 107 14.26 3.46 -18.03
CA ASN A 107 15.52 4.09 -17.66
C ASN A 107 15.33 5.53 -17.13
N SER A 108 14.23 5.78 -16.43
CA SER A 108 13.88 7.06 -15.84
C SER A 108 14.20 7.09 -14.35
N LYS A 109 14.46 8.28 -13.80
CA LYS A 109 14.60 8.51 -12.36
C LYS A 109 13.33 9.05 -11.71
N SER A 110 12.31 9.35 -12.49
CA SER A 110 11.04 9.88 -12.02
C SER A 110 9.91 9.44 -12.93
N ILE A 111 8.78 9.10 -12.35
CA ILE A 111 7.53 8.78 -13.03
C ILE A 111 6.33 9.32 -12.27
N THR A 112 5.22 9.42 -12.96
CA THR A 112 3.91 9.77 -12.42
C THR A 112 2.99 8.56 -12.47
N LEU A 113 2.24 8.33 -11.40
CA LEU A 113 1.30 7.21 -11.29
C LEU A 113 -0.08 7.72 -10.91
N ARG A 114 -1.09 7.34 -11.67
CA ARG A 114 -2.49 7.63 -11.36
C ARG A 114 -3.04 6.55 -10.42
N THR A 115 -3.59 6.96 -9.28
CA THR A 115 -4.31 6.09 -8.35
C THR A 115 -5.71 6.65 -8.08
N HIS A 116 -6.53 5.95 -7.32
CA HIS A 116 -7.82 6.47 -6.88
C HIS A 116 -7.69 7.79 -6.10
N ARG A 117 -6.60 7.95 -5.34
CA ARG A 117 -6.30 9.19 -4.60
C ARG A 117 -5.72 10.33 -5.44
N GLY A 118 -5.56 10.16 -6.75
CA GLY A 118 -5.01 11.17 -7.64
C GLY A 118 -3.67 10.81 -8.23
N LEU A 119 -2.96 11.84 -8.70
CA LEU A 119 -1.65 11.72 -9.33
C LEU A 119 -0.56 11.70 -8.28
N LEU A 120 0.27 10.65 -8.29
CA LEU A 120 1.43 10.49 -7.42
C LEU A 120 2.70 10.71 -8.21
N THR A 121 3.66 11.41 -7.62
CA THR A 121 5.02 11.52 -8.15
C THR A 121 5.93 10.54 -7.43
N CYS A 122 6.63 9.71 -8.22
CA CYS A 122 7.61 8.76 -7.71
C CYS A 122 9.00 9.13 -8.23
N ARG A 123 10.02 9.04 -7.36
CA ARG A 123 11.40 9.36 -7.73
C ARG A 123 12.38 8.38 -7.10
N ARG A 124 13.40 8.01 -7.84
CA ARG A 124 14.56 7.30 -7.30
C ARG A 124 15.51 8.29 -6.66
N THR A 125 15.83 8.07 -5.40
CA THR A 125 16.81 8.88 -4.65
C THR A 125 18.24 8.48 -5.00
N SER A 126 19.23 9.29 -4.58
CA SER A 126 20.66 9.04 -4.86
C SER A 126 21.17 7.73 -4.23
N ASN A 127 20.60 7.29 -3.11
CA ASN A 127 20.94 6.03 -2.44
C ASN A 127 20.10 4.82 -2.93
N GLY A 128 19.31 5.01 -4.01
CA GLY A 128 18.55 3.93 -4.64
C GLY A 128 17.14 3.72 -4.08
N ASN A 129 16.77 4.34 -2.97
CA ASN A 129 15.43 4.27 -2.41
C ASN A 129 14.38 4.91 -3.35
N ILE A 130 13.14 4.53 -3.18
CA ILE A 130 12.02 5.09 -3.92
C ILE A 130 11.25 6.06 -3.02
N SER A 131 11.14 7.31 -3.47
CA SER A 131 10.29 8.34 -2.86
C SER A 131 8.96 8.38 -3.60
N VAL A 132 7.86 8.32 -2.85
CA VAL A 132 6.48 8.42 -3.37
C VAL A 132 5.75 9.53 -2.64
N SER A 133 5.06 10.41 -3.38
CA SER A 133 4.13 11.34 -2.78
C SER A 133 2.85 10.61 -2.36
N MET A 134 2.50 10.69 -1.09
CA MET A 134 1.32 10.02 -0.52
C MET A 134 0.06 10.91 -0.51
N GLY A 135 0.17 12.11 -1.10
CA GLY A 135 -0.87 13.14 -1.01
C GLY A 135 -0.84 13.91 0.31
N PRO A 136 -1.66 14.96 0.44
CA PRO A 136 -1.77 15.71 1.68
C PRO A 136 -2.46 14.89 2.78
N PRO A 137 -2.05 15.04 4.05
CA PRO A 137 -2.78 14.48 5.17
C PRO A 137 -4.04 15.32 5.41
N LEU A 138 -5.08 14.68 5.94
CA LEU A 138 -6.34 15.32 6.27
C LEU A 138 -6.56 15.26 7.79
N PHE A 139 -7.14 16.32 8.36
CA PHE A 139 -7.23 16.49 9.81
C PHE A 139 -8.66 16.74 10.31
N GLY A 140 -9.62 16.91 9.43
CA GLY A 140 -11.01 17.03 9.82
C GLY A 140 -11.50 15.76 10.52
N TRP A 141 -12.34 15.93 11.56
CA TRP A 141 -12.94 14.79 12.25
C TRP A 141 -13.71 13.85 11.28
N SER A 142 -14.34 14.43 10.25
CA SER A 142 -15.04 13.68 9.20
C SER A 142 -14.07 12.95 8.25
N ASP A 143 -12.84 13.45 8.05
CA ASP A 143 -11.81 12.82 7.23
C ASP A 143 -11.18 11.61 7.94
N VAL A 144 -11.08 11.69 9.29
CA VAL A 144 -10.64 10.57 10.16
C VAL A 144 -11.77 9.59 10.47
N PRO A 145 -12.93 9.74 9.94
CA PRO A 145 -14.31 9.37 10.26
C PRO A 145 -14.54 9.07 11.76
N LEU A 146 -14.34 10.10 12.60
CA LEU A 146 -14.69 10.04 14.02
C LEU A 146 -16.21 10.07 14.22
N ALA A 147 -16.67 9.53 15.34
CA ALA A 147 -18.09 9.46 15.68
C ALA A 147 -18.77 10.83 15.86
N GLN A 148 -18.00 11.87 16.16
CA GLN A 148 -18.48 13.25 16.37
C GLN A 148 -17.38 14.26 16.12
N GLU A 149 -17.76 15.53 15.97
CA GLU A 149 -16.84 16.65 15.80
C GLU A 149 -15.94 16.85 17.03
N MET A 150 -14.62 16.85 16.80
CA MET A 150 -13.60 17.09 17.82
C MET A 150 -12.26 17.45 17.19
N ASP A 151 -11.34 17.96 18.02
CA ASP A 151 -9.95 18.15 17.63
C ASP A 151 -9.24 16.81 17.46
N THR A 152 -8.60 16.62 16.32
CA THR A 152 -7.82 15.40 16.00
C THR A 152 -6.38 15.47 16.50
N LEU A 153 -5.93 16.62 17.00
CA LEU A 153 -4.57 16.76 17.55
C LEU A 153 -4.44 16.04 18.89
N VAL A 154 -5.51 16.07 19.70
CA VAL A 154 -5.58 15.39 21.00
C VAL A 154 -6.98 14.79 21.14
N LEU A 155 -7.08 13.47 21.01
CA LEU A 155 -8.35 12.79 21.20
C LEU A 155 -8.62 12.53 22.69
N PRO A 156 -9.87 12.54 23.13
CA PRO A 156 -10.26 12.31 24.54
C PRO A 156 -10.23 10.80 24.89
N LEU A 157 -9.08 10.19 24.72
CA LEU A 157 -8.78 8.80 25.05
C LEU A 157 -7.60 8.75 26.01
N ASP A 158 -7.51 7.71 26.84
CA ASP A 158 -6.36 7.53 27.73
C ASP A 158 -5.04 7.56 26.93
N GLY A 159 -4.09 8.36 27.37
CA GLY A 159 -2.83 8.60 26.66
C GLY A 159 -2.88 9.68 25.58
N ASP A 160 -3.99 10.41 25.47
CA ASP A 160 -4.13 11.61 24.63
C ASP A 160 -3.63 11.43 23.19
N PRO A 161 -4.05 10.39 22.42
CA PRO A 161 -3.51 10.15 21.09
C PRO A 161 -3.89 11.23 20.10
N ALA A 162 -3.11 11.36 19.02
CA ALA A 162 -3.45 12.20 17.88
C ALA A 162 -4.03 11.35 16.75
N ALA A 163 -4.83 11.98 15.87
CA ALA A 163 -5.36 11.31 14.70
C ALA A 163 -5.19 12.14 13.43
N CYS A 164 -5.08 11.45 12.30
CA CYS A 164 -5.11 12.02 10.96
C CYS A 164 -5.61 10.98 9.95
N SER A 165 -5.87 11.43 8.73
CA SER A 165 -6.15 10.54 7.60
C SER A 165 -5.08 10.68 6.52
N MET A 166 -4.54 9.54 6.08
CA MET A 166 -3.73 9.43 4.85
C MET A 166 -4.55 8.84 3.69
N GLY A 167 -5.91 8.98 3.77
CA GLY A 167 -6.91 8.31 2.95
C GLY A 167 -7.50 7.09 3.64
N ASN A 168 -6.93 6.73 4.76
CA ASN A 168 -7.43 5.81 5.77
C ASN A 168 -7.12 6.40 7.15
N PRO A 169 -7.90 6.08 8.19
CA PRO A 169 -7.74 6.66 9.52
C PRO A 169 -6.53 6.10 10.27
N HIS A 170 -5.86 6.98 11.00
CA HIS A 170 -4.67 6.69 11.81
C HIS A 170 -4.78 7.34 13.19
N CYS A 171 -4.70 6.54 14.26
CA CYS A 171 -4.64 6.96 15.65
C CYS A 171 -3.27 6.66 16.22
N THR A 172 -2.58 7.66 16.78
CA THR A 172 -1.17 7.58 17.20
C THR A 172 -1.03 7.90 18.67
N TYR A 173 -0.55 6.92 19.44
CA TYR A 173 -0.15 7.00 20.83
C TYR A 173 1.36 7.21 20.92
N PHE A 174 1.80 8.27 21.60
CA PHE A 174 3.20 8.51 21.92
C PHE A 174 3.48 7.93 23.30
N VAL A 175 4.42 6.98 23.39
CA VAL A 175 4.72 6.20 24.59
C VAL A 175 6.22 6.24 24.90
N ASP A 176 6.58 6.05 26.18
CA ASP A 176 7.98 6.08 26.60
C ASP A 176 8.75 4.84 26.13
N ASP A 177 8.12 3.67 26.14
CA ASP A 177 8.70 2.40 25.71
C ASP A 177 7.66 1.61 24.88
N VAL A 178 7.88 1.52 23.59
CA VAL A 178 7.00 0.79 22.68
C VAL A 178 7.06 -0.73 22.88
N THR A 179 8.12 -1.26 23.49
CA THR A 179 8.27 -2.70 23.75
C THR A 179 7.47 -3.18 24.95
N ALA A 180 7.10 -2.26 25.86
CA ALA A 180 6.26 -2.56 27.01
C ALA A 180 4.77 -2.72 26.64
N ILE A 181 4.37 -2.40 25.40
CA ILE A 181 2.97 -2.45 24.96
C ILE A 181 2.62 -3.83 24.41
N ASP A 182 1.65 -4.48 25.01
CA ASP A 182 1.02 -5.69 24.43
C ASP A 182 0.00 -5.29 23.35
N ILE A 183 0.52 -5.10 22.12
CA ILE A 183 -0.28 -4.64 20.99
C ILE A 183 -1.37 -5.66 20.62
N ALA A 184 -1.11 -6.96 20.79
CA ALA A 184 -2.08 -8.00 20.47
C ALA A 184 -3.30 -7.94 21.41
N ALA A 185 -3.07 -7.54 22.66
CA ALA A 185 -4.15 -7.37 23.64
C ALA A 185 -4.92 -6.06 23.46
N ILE A 186 -4.20 -4.93 23.25
CA ILE A 186 -4.86 -3.60 23.24
C ILE A 186 -5.30 -3.16 21.85
N GLY A 187 -4.61 -3.58 20.79
CA GLY A 187 -4.88 -3.15 19.42
C GLY A 187 -6.33 -3.37 18.97
N PRO A 188 -6.93 -4.57 19.13
CA PRO A 188 -8.30 -4.84 18.74
C PRO A 188 -9.33 -3.93 19.41
N THR A 189 -9.12 -3.60 20.68
CA THR A 189 -10.04 -2.75 21.46
C THR A 189 -9.99 -1.30 21.02
N LEU A 190 -8.81 -0.80 20.68
CA LEU A 190 -8.62 0.55 20.17
C LEU A 190 -9.06 0.68 18.71
N GLU A 191 -8.76 -0.32 17.86
CA GLU A 191 -9.24 -0.36 16.48
C GLU A 191 -10.75 -0.19 16.40
N THR A 192 -11.49 -0.87 17.29
CA THR A 192 -12.95 -0.94 17.31
C THR A 192 -13.59 0.00 18.33
N HIS A 193 -12.82 0.92 18.90
CA HIS A 193 -13.33 1.86 19.88
C HIS A 193 -14.51 2.67 19.30
N PRO A 194 -15.61 2.96 20.07
CA PRO A 194 -16.78 3.68 19.56
C PRO A 194 -16.48 5.03 18.91
N LEU A 195 -15.36 5.65 19.24
CA LEU A 195 -14.90 6.88 18.60
C LEU A 195 -14.57 6.70 17.12
N PHE A 196 -14.24 5.47 16.69
CA PHE A 196 -13.89 5.11 15.32
C PHE A 196 -14.92 4.16 14.71
N PRO A 197 -16.10 4.63 14.29
CA PRO A 197 -17.20 3.77 13.79
C PRO A 197 -16.80 2.98 12.53
N LEU A 198 -15.84 3.47 11.75
CA LEU A 198 -15.28 2.77 10.59
C LEU A 198 -13.93 2.11 10.91
N ARG A 199 -13.61 1.92 12.22
CA ARG A 199 -12.33 1.42 12.74
C ARG A 199 -11.15 2.33 12.35
N THR A 200 -9.98 2.06 12.95
CA THR A 200 -8.76 2.85 12.71
C THR A 200 -7.51 1.98 12.74
N ASN A 201 -6.44 2.42 12.08
CA ASN A 201 -5.10 1.92 12.35
C ASN A 201 -4.61 2.54 13.66
N VAL A 202 -4.00 1.75 14.51
CA VAL A 202 -3.48 2.18 15.81
C VAL A 202 -1.97 2.09 15.83
N HIS A 203 -1.32 3.16 16.25
CA HIS A 203 0.14 3.27 16.30
C HIS A 203 0.61 3.48 17.72
N PHE A 204 1.65 2.75 18.12
CA PHE A 204 2.40 2.99 19.33
C PHE A 204 3.80 3.44 18.96
N VAL A 205 4.19 4.62 19.44
CA VAL A 205 5.36 5.34 18.96
C VAL A 205 6.23 5.76 20.11
N GLN A 206 7.48 5.30 20.11
CA GLN A 206 8.54 5.82 20.96
C GLN A 206 9.35 6.84 20.18
N VAL A 207 9.41 8.07 20.67
CA VAL A 207 10.26 9.12 20.11
C VAL A 207 11.67 8.92 20.64
N ILE A 208 12.60 8.48 19.78
CA ILE A 208 14.01 8.32 20.13
C ILE A 208 14.69 9.70 20.14
N ASP A 209 14.45 10.46 19.09
CA ASP A 209 14.80 11.89 18.98
C ASP A 209 13.87 12.56 17.96
N ARG A 210 14.07 13.85 17.68
CA ARG A 210 13.20 14.61 16.75
C ARG A 210 13.22 14.09 15.32
N LYS A 211 14.17 13.24 14.94
CA LYS A 211 14.35 12.68 13.59
C LYS A 211 14.20 11.17 13.53
N HIS A 212 14.05 10.51 14.67
CA HIS A 212 13.98 9.05 14.74
C HIS A 212 12.88 8.60 15.69
N ILE A 213 12.03 7.71 15.20
CA ILE A 213 10.98 7.06 15.99
C ILE A 213 11.02 5.55 15.81
N ARG A 214 10.63 4.83 16.85
CA ARG A 214 10.32 3.41 16.81
C ARG A 214 8.82 3.24 16.79
N LEU A 215 8.29 2.56 15.78
CA LEU A 215 6.87 2.39 15.52
C LEU A 215 6.49 0.92 15.59
N ARG A 216 5.42 0.61 16.34
CA ARG A 216 4.69 -0.64 16.27
C ARG A 216 3.23 -0.37 15.93
N ILE A 217 2.63 -1.28 15.15
CA ILE A 217 1.37 -1.02 14.45
C ILE A 217 0.37 -2.13 14.77
N TRP A 218 -0.89 -1.72 14.96
CA TRP A 218 -2.06 -2.56 14.77
C TRP A 218 -2.84 -2.03 13.57
N GLU A 219 -2.83 -2.75 12.46
CA GLU A 219 -3.54 -2.35 11.26
C GLU A 219 -5.03 -2.66 11.35
N ARG A 220 -5.82 -1.73 10.87
CA ARG A 220 -7.27 -1.90 10.67
C ARG A 220 -7.52 -3.12 9.79
N TRP A 221 -8.24 -4.11 10.31
CA TRP A 221 -8.55 -5.39 9.67
C TRP A 221 -7.35 -6.35 9.48
N GLY A 222 -6.13 -5.92 9.74
CA GLY A 222 -4.91 -6.64 9.37
C GLY A 222 -4.09 -7.20 10.54
N GLY A 223 -4.25 -6.67 11.76
CA GLY A 223 -3.45 -7.09 12.92
C GLY A 223 -2.07 -6.42 12.97
N ILE A 224 -1.03 -7.16 13.32
CA ILE A 224 0.35 -6.64 13.50
C ILE A 224 1.18 -6.90 12.24
N PRO A 225 1.43 -5.88 11.39
CA PRO A 225 2.31 -5.99 10.23
C PRO A 225 3.78 -5.78 10.63
N LEU A 226 4.71 -6.23 9.78
CA LEU A 226 6.14 -5.89 9.93
C LEU A 226 6.41 -4.41 9.59
N GLY A 227 5.62 -3.82 8.69
CA GLY A 227 5.70 -2.42 8.29
C GLY A 227 4.47 -1.99 7.52
N SER A 228 4.20 -0.69 7.50
CA SER A 228 3.08 -0.10 6.76
C SER A 228 3.41 1.32 6.34
N GLY A 229 3.31 1.59 5.04
CA GLY A 229 3.66 2.90 4.49
C GLY A 229 2.72 4.02 4.95
N SER A 230 1.40 3.80 4.95
CA SER A 230 0.44 4.80 5.40
C SER A 230 0.51 5.03 6.91
N CYS A 231 0.73 3.96 7.69
CA CYS A 231 0.90 4.07 9.14
C CYS A 231 2.17 4.87 9.50
N SER A 232 3.28 4.63 8.80
CA SER A 232 4.51 5.41 8.98
C SER A 232 4.28 6.90 8.67
N CYS A 233 3.55 7.21 7.58
CA CYS A 233 3.20 8.59 7.24
C CYS A 233 2.28 9.23 8.28
N GLY A 234 1.20 8.57 8.67
CA GLY A 234 0.25 9.09 9.66
C GLY A 234 0.90 9.35 11.03
N THR A 235 1.82 8.44 11.43
CA THR A 235 2.61 8.59 12.66
C THR A 235 3.51 9.81 12.63
N ALA A 236 4.33 9.95 11.58
CA ALA A 236 5.24 11.08 11.44
C ALA A 236 4.46 12.41 11.38
N VAL A 237 3.37 12.47 10.59
CA VAL A 237 2.50 13.63 10.49
C VAL A 237 1.94 14.03 11.87
N ASN A 238 1.42 13.10 12.64
CA ASN A 238 0.90 13.39 13.98
C ASN A 238 2.00 13.88 14.94
N GLY A 239 3.20 13.32 14.86
CA GLY A 239 4.34 13.78 15.66
C GLY A 239 4.84 15.18 15.27
N ILE A 240 4.88 15.50 13.98
CA ILE A 240 5.24 16.83 13.45
C ILE A 240 4.19 17.86 13.89
N ARG A 241 2.90 17.56 13.76
CA ARG A 241 1.80 18.44 14.22
C ARG A 241 1.87 18.75 15.72
N ARG A 242 2.32 17.79 16.52
CA ARG A 242 2.53 17.96 17.97
C ARG A 242 3.83 18.67 18.33
N GLY A 243 4.67 19.01 17.36
CA GLY A 243 5.97 19.62 17.60
C GLY A 243 7.00 18.67 18.21
N LEU A 244 6.73 17.36 18.23
CA LEU A 244 7.62 16.32 18.76
C LEU A 244 8.71 15.96 17.76
N LEU A 245 8.44 16.08 16.47
CA LEU A 245 9.31 15.65 15.37
C LEU A 245 9.66 16.81 14.45
N ASP A 246 10.78 16.67 13.75
CA ASP A 246 11.19 17.55 12.65
C ASP A 246 10.43 17.15 11.36
N ASP A 247 10.62 17.92 10.27
CA ASP A 247 9.95 17.73 8.98
C ASP A 247 10.39 16.46 8.21
N THR A 248 11.48 15.84 8.63
CA THR A 248 12.06 14.64 8.02
C THR A 248 12.40 13.65 9.14
N VAL A 249 11.74 12.49 9.11
CA VAL A 249 11.75 11.51 10.19
C VAL A 249 12.07 10.12 9.66
N GLU A 250 13.06 9.47 10.24
CA GLU A 250 13.27 8.03 10.08
C GLU A 250 12.30 7.27 10.98
N VAL A 251 11.52 6.39 10.39
CA VAL A 251 10.54 5.53 11.07
C VAL A 251 11.06 4.10 11.03
N GLU A 252 11.39 3.57 12.20
CA GLU A 252 11.79 2.18 12.36
C GLU A 252 10.59 1.32 12.74
N CYS A 253 10.25 0.37 11.86
CA CYS A 253 9.26 -0.70 12.08
C CYS A 253 9.95 -2.05 12.31
N ASP A 254 9.17 -3.09 12.61
CA ASP A 254 9.71 -4.46 12.77
C ASP A 254 10.34 -5.00 11.46
N GLY A 255 9.84 -4.58 10.30
CA GLY A 255 10.34 -4.97 8.98
C GLY A 255 11.49 -4.13 8.44
N GLY A 256 11.91 -3.06 9.15
CA GLY A 256 13.01 -2.17 8.73
C GLY A 256 12.66 -0.69 8.82
N ARG A 257 13.33 0.15 8.02
CA ARG A 257 13.26 1.60 8.13
C ARG A 257 12.77 2.26 6.87
N VAL A 258 11.96 3.29 7.03
CA VAL A 258 11.55 4.24 5.99
C VAL A 258 11.77 5.66 6.46
N THR A 259 11.90 6.60 5.53
CA THR A 259 11.92 8.03 5.84
C THR A 259 10.59 8.65 5.42
N VAL A 260 9.98 9.41 6.30
CA VAL A 260 8.83 10.26 6.01
C VAL A 260 9.25 11.71 6.02
N ARG A 261 8.86 12.46 5.00
CA ARG A 261 9.10 13.90 4.92
C ARG A 261 7.79 14.64 4.71
N TRP A 262 7.55 15.64 5.57
CA TRP A 262 6.43 16.55 5.46
C TRP A 262 6.76 17.89 6.12
N ASP A 263 6.67 18.96 5.38
CA ASP A 263 7.01 20.32 5.80
C ASP A 263 5.86 21.08 6.49
N GLY A 264 4.78 20.36 6.82
CA GLY A 264 3.57 20.94 7.39
C GLY A 264 2.53 21.37 6.35
N VAL A 265 2.87 21.34 5.06
CA VAL A 265 2.01 21.77 3.96
C VAL A 265 2.09 20.77 2.80
N GLY A 266 1.00 20.56 2.10
CA GLY A 266 0.98 19.74 0.89
C GLY A 266 1.20 18.25 1.13
N ALA A 267 1.86 17.59 0.18
CA ALA A 267 1.97 16.13 0.18
C ALA A 267 3.03 15.62 1.17
N VAL A 268 2.71 14.51 1.81
CA VAL A 268 3.65 13.68 2.56
C VAL A 268 4.46 12.82 1.58
N PHE A 269 5.76 12.70 1.78
CA PHE A 269 6.63 11.82 1.00
C PHE A 269 7.09 10.64 1.84
N LEU A 270 6.82 9.43 1.33
CA LEU A 270 7.33 8.18 1.87
C LEU A 270 8.54 7.74 1.05
N ILE A 271 9.67 7.53 1.71
CA ILE A 271 10.93 7.17 1.08
C ILE A 271 11.45 5.88 1.71
N GLY A 272 11.69 4.85 0.92
CA GLY A 272 12.20 3.60 1.45
C GLY A 272 12.71 2.65 0.39
N PRO A 273 13.35 1.56 0.84
CA PRO A 273 13.82 0.52 -0.05
C PRO A 273 12.65 -0.22 -0.71
N VAL A 274 12.95 -0.85 -1.81
CA VAL A 274 12.11 -1.87 -2.44
C VAL A 274 13.04 -2.87 -3.13
N GLU A 275 12.73 -4.14 -2.98
CA GLU A 275 13.51 -5.23 -3.55
C GLU A 275 12.62 -6.14 -4.40
N ALA A 276 13.13 -6.56 -5.55
CA ALA A 276 12.51 -7.62 -6.36
C ALA A 276 12.92 -8.98 -5.76
N VAL A 277 11.94 -9.73 -5.25
CA VAL A 277 12.20 -11.02 -4.60
C VAL A 277 12.25 -12.13 -5.64
N PHE A 278 11.20 -12.25 -6.45
CA PHE A 278 11.14 -13.17 -7.59
C PHE A 278 10.06 -12.73 -8.59
N SER A 279 10.06 -13.32 -9.76
CA SER A 279 9.01 -13.18 -10.77
C SER A 279 8.54 -14.54 -11.24
N GLY A 280 7.34 -14.59 -11.80
CA GLY A 280 6.76 -15.82 -12.30
C GLY A 280 5.53 -15.56 -13.17
N THR A 281 4.87 -16.65 -13.51
CA THR A 281 3.63 -16.66 -14.28
C THR A 281 2.55 -17.33 -13.45
N VAL A 282 1.36 -16.73 -13.43
CA VAL A 282 0.19 -17.30 -12.75
C VAL A 282 -0.23 -18.56 -13.48
N ALA A 283 -0.35 -19.67 -12.75
CA ALA A 283 -0.77 -20.94 -13.34
C ALA A 283 -2.22 -20.88 -13.85
N ASP A 284 -2.52 -21.57 -14.95
CA ASP A 284 -3.86 -21.62 -15.55
C ASP A 284 -4.93 -22.10 -14.56
N SER A 285 -4.55 -22.95 -13.60
CA SER A 285 -5.45 -23.42 -12.54
C SER A 285 -5.90 -22.31 -11.59
N LEU A 286 -5.09 -21.25 -11.41
CA LEU A 286 -5.47 -20.06 -10.62
C LEU A 286 -6.32 -19.06 -11.42
N LEU A 287 -6.22 -19.08 -12.75
CA LEU A 287 -6.97 -18.17 -13.64
C LEU A 287 -8.42 -18.63 -13.87
N LYS A 288 -8.68 -19.92 -13.68
CA LYS A 288 -10.03 -20.51 -13.84
C LYS A 288 -10.85 -20.31 -12.57
N ASP A 289 -12.15 -19.97 -12.73
CA ASP A 289 -13.13 -19.88 -11.63
C ASP A 289 -13.45 -21.25 -11.04
#